data_9509476fe6b210e824f3615bce990a08
#
_entry.id   9509476fe6b210e824f3615bce990a08
#
_cell.length_a   1.000
_cell.length_b   1.000
_cell.length_c   1.000
_cell.angle_alpha   90.00
_cell.angle_beta   90.00
_cell.angle_gamma   90.00
#
_symmetry.space_group_name_H-M   'P 1'
#
loop_
_entity.id
_entity.type
_entity.pdbx_description
1 polymer ?
#
loop_
_entity_poly.entity_id
_entity_poly.type
_entity_poly.pdbx_seq_one_letter_code
_entity_poly.pdbx_strand_id
1 'polypeptide(L)'
;QVKYNKTEILNLDMEFLHEGYPKLNLKTSFPKIKKEKKKIIKKSSLIDKLHKLLSSPNIVSKEFIATQYDHEVQATSIIKPLQGEGRVFGNATAIKPLFDDEKSIALSQAAYPQYAETNPYDMAGCSIDTAYKNLIVSGANSKKIAILDNFCWCSSDEPDRLYQLKEAAKACYDYAVAYQTPFISGKDSMFNDFKGFDKTGKSVKISIPPTLLISSIGVVDKISHLTKITPDDGDILLVLGNTRNELQDSVYSKIIGYEKSKNPVVNSKDALRTYRNFEKANKLGIINSAIGIDLGGIGIAVTKMAIASKKGLTIDLS
;
A
#
# COMPACT_ATOMS: atom_id res chain seq x y z
N GLN A 1 27.58 -6.56 32.65
CA GLN A 1 27.50 -6.38 34.08
C GLN A 1 26.68 -5.15 34.42
N VAL A 2 25.70 -5.26 35.33
CA VAL A 2 24.88 -4.14 35.86
C VAL A 2 25.07 -4.10 37.39
N LYS A 3 25.30 -2.91 37.95
CA LYS A 3 25.45 -2.68 39.39
C LYS A 3 24.47 -1.61 39.88
N TYR A 4 23.95 -1.80 41.08
CA TYR A 4 23.19 -0.81 41.82
C TYR A 4 23.87 -0.59 43.17
N ASN A 5 24.23 0.65 43.50
CA ASN A 5 24.99 0.98 44.73
C ASN A 5 26.15 0.05 45.00
N LYS A 6 27.01 -0.22 44.02
CA LYS A 6 28.17 -1.13 44.07
C LYS A 6 27.81 -2.63 44.20
N THR A 7 26.56 -2.98 44.36
CA THR A 7 26.10 -4.36 44.36
C THR A 7 25.83 -4.81 42.95
N GLU A 8 26.44 -5.94 42.56
CA GLU A 8 26.19 -6.55 41.26
C GLU A 8 24.77 -7.16 41.26
N ILE A 9 23.93 -6.72 40.34
CA ILE A 9 22.54 -7.20 40.18
C ILE A 9 22.36 -8.03 38.91
N LEU A 10 23.28 -7.92 37.95
CA LEU A 10 23.28 -8.73 36.73
C LEU A 10 24.73 -8.84 36.22
N ASN A 11 25.13 -10.06 35.91
CA ASN A 11 26.40 -10.34 35.24
C ASN A 11 26.17 -11.48 34.24
N LEU A 12 26.09 -11.14 32.97
CA LEU A 12 25.88 -12.08 31.88
C LEU A 12 27.11 -12.09 30.98
N ASP A 13 27.43 -13.25 30.51
CA ASP A 13 28.42 -13.48 29.48
C ASP A 13 27.93 -12.91 28.15
N MET A 14 28.84 -12.38 27.33
CA MET A 14 28.49 -11.85 26.01
C MET A 14 28.05 -12.96 25.04
N GLU A 15 28.67 -14.13 25.14
CA GLU A 15 28.27 -15.30 24.35
C GLU A 15 26.87 -15.73 24.71
N PHE A 16 26.50 -15.74 26.00
CA PHE A 16 25.11 -15.99 26.41
C PHE A 16 24.13 -14.96 25.87
N LEU A 17 24.50 -13.67 25.84
CA LEU A 17 23.62 -12.61 25.30
C LEU A 17 23.39 -12.74 23.78
N HIS A 18 24.36 -13.26 23.06
CA HIS A 18 24.27 -13.42 21.61
C HIS A 18 23.77 -14.80 21.18
N GLU A 19 24.20 -15.86 21.83
CA GLU A 19 23.94 -17.25 21.41
C GLU A 19 23.11 -18.06 22.41
N GLY A 20 22.99 -17.57 23.65
CA GLY A 20 22.32 -18.30 24.76
C GLY A 20 20.80 -18.33 24.67
N TYR A 21 20.19 -17.65 23.69
CA TYR A 21 18.75 -17.68 23.50
C TYR A 21 18.28 -19.02 22.92
N PRO A 22 17.29 -19.69 23.54
CA PRO A 22 16.78 -20.96 23.02
C PRO A 22 16.20 -20.79 21.61
N LYS A 23 16.68 -21.59 20.67
CA LYS A 23 16.14 -21.59 19.30
C LYS A 23 14.72 -22.15 19.32
N LEU A 24 13.75 -21.32 18.95
CA LEU A 24 12.36 -21.73 18.81
C LEU A 24 12.16 -22.46 17.47
N ASN A 25 11.73 -23.72 17.53
CA ASN A 25 11.36 -24.52 16.37
C ASN A 25 9.85 -24.47 16.16
N LEU A 26 9.37 -23.43 15.53
CA LEU A 26 7.95 -23.22 15.25
C LEU A 26 7.55 -23.97 13.97
N LYS A 27 6.35 -24.56 13.99
CA LYS A 27 5.78 -25.28 12.84
C LYS A 27 4.80 -24.39 12.09
N THR A 28 4.83 -24.48 10.77
CA THR A 28 3.86 -23.81 9.90
C THR A 28 2.84 -24.79 9.37
N SER A 29 1.61 -24.33 9.15
CA SER A 29 0.58 -25.08 8.44
C SER A 29 -0.17 -24.17 7.47
N PHE A 30 -0.60 -24.73 6.34
CA PHE A 30 -1.40 -23.98 5.38
C PHE A 30 -2.76 -23.60 6.01
N PRO A 31 -3.17 -22.32 5.95
CA PRO A 31 -4.43 -21.91 6.54
C PRO A 31 -5.61 -22.54 5.81
N LYS A 32 -6.64 -22.92 6.57
CA LYS A 32 -7.92 -23.34 5.99
C LYS A 32 -8.62 -22.11 5.41
N ILE A 33 -8.55 -21.95 4.10
CA ILE A 33 -9.24 -20.85 3.40
C ILE A 33 -10.74 -21.03 3.57
N LYS A 34 -11.39 -20.12 4.27
CA LYS A 34 -12.85 -20.09 4.38
C LYS A 34 -13.41 -19.73 3.01
N LYS A 35 -14.16 -20.65 2.41
CA LYS A 35 -14.91 -20.35 1.17
C LYS A 35 -15.93 -19.26 1.51
N GLU A 36 -15.73 -18.06 0.97
CA GLU A 36 -16.76 -17.02 1.08
C GLU A 36 -18.04 -17.48 0.38
N LYS A 37 -19.17 -17.27 1.06
CA LYS A 37 -20.48 -17.50 0.46
C LYS A 37 -20.65 -16.49 -0.67
N LYS A 38 -20.95 -16.97 -1.88
CA LYS A 38 -21.29 -16.12 -3.04
C LYS A 38 -22.32 -15.08 -2.62
N LYS A 39 -21.99 -13.80 -2.67
CA LYS A 39 -22.99 -12.74 -2.56
C LYS A 39 -23.71 -12.61 -3.90
N ILE A 40 -25.03 -12.80 -3.88
CA ILE A 40 -25.85 -12.56 -5.07
C ILE A 40 -25.75 -11.09 -5.44
N ILE A 41 -25.27 -10.81 -6.65
CA ILE A 41 -25.16 -9.45 -7.18
C ILE A 41 -26.59 -8.94 -7.42
N LYS A 42 -27.02 -7.96 -6.63
CA LYS A 42 -28.26 -7.22 -6.96
C LYS A 42 -28.00 -6.41 -8.24
N LYS A 43 -28.89 -6.52 -9.22
CA LYS A 43 -28.86 -5.66 -10.41
C LYS A 43 -28.96 -4.21 -9.94
N SER A 44 -27.91 -3.43 -10.21
CA SER A 44 -27.85 -1.99 -9.92
C SER A 44 -27.15 -1.29 -11.08
N SER A 45 -27.44 -0.01 -11.27
CA SER A 45 -26.82 0.78 -12.32
C SER A 45 -25.30 0.94 -12.07
N LEU A 46 -24.55 1.29 -13.10
CA LEU A 46 -23.12 1.60 -12.97
C LEU A 46 -22.91 2.78 -12.02
N ILE A 47 -23.77 3.78 -12.09
CA ILE A 47 -23.76 4.97 -11.23
C ILE A 47 -23.95 4.58 -9.77
N ASP A 48 -24.94 3.73 -9.45
CA ASP A 48 -25.17 3.27 -8.07
C ASP A 48 -23.97 2.50 -7.52
N LYS A 49 -23.32 1.68 -8.36
CA LYS A 49 -22.11 0.97 -7.97
C LYS A 49 -20.95 1.92 -7.68
N LEU A 50 -20.77 2.93 -8.53
CA LEU A 50 -19.73 3.94 -8.36
C LEU A 50 -19.96 4.74 -7.07
N HIS A 51 -21.18 5.20 -6.81
CA HIS A 51 -21.52 5.91 -5.57
C HIS A 51 -21.25 5.07 -4.33
N LYS A 52 -21.62 3.77 -4.34
CA LYS A 52 -21.32 2.87 -3.24
C LYS A 52 -19.82 2.67 -3.00
N LEU A 53 -19.03 2.63 -4.08
CA LEU A 53 -17.58 2.53 -3.96
C LEU A 53 -16.98 3.83 -3.40
N LEU A 54 -17.40 4.98 -3.91
CA LEU A 54 -16.92 6.29 -3.45
C LEU A 54 -17.24 6.56 -1.98
N SER A 55 -18.38 6.09 -1.48
CA SER A 55 -18.77 6.19 -0.08
C SER A 55 -18.17 5.11 0.84
N SER A 56 -17.41 4.15 0.27
CA SER A 56 -16.74 3.12 1.06
C SER A 56 -15.69 3.71 2.01
N PRO A 57 -15.60 3.27 3.28
CA PRO A 57 -14.60 3.74 4.24
C PRO A 57 -13.15 3.63 3.74
N ASN A 58 -12.85 2.70 2.83
CA ASN A 58 -11.50 2.54 2.28
C ASN A 58 -11.18 3.52 1.13
N ILE A 59 -12.20 4.18 0.55
CA ILE A 59 -12.06 5.04 -0.64
C ILE A 59 -12.43 6.49 -0.33
N VAL A 60 -13.43 6.73 0.53
CA VAL A 60 -13.92 8.06 0.88
C VAL A 60 -12.77 8.97 1.35
N SER A 61 -12.91 10.27 1.13
CA SER A 61 -11.92 11.26 1.55
C SER A 61 -11.55 11.13 3.03
N LYS A 62 -10.25 11.22 3.31
CA LYS A 62 -9.66 11.29 4.66
C LYS A 62 -9.12 12.70 4.94
N GLU A 63 -9.62 13.70 4.26
CA GLU A 63 -9.18 15.08 4.41
C GLU A 63 -9.16 15.52 5.86
N PHE A 64 -10.20 15.18 6.64
CA PHE A 64 -10.31 15.53 8.06
C PHE A 64 -9.18 14.96 8.93
N ILE A 65 -8.53 13.85 8.49
CA ILE A 65 -7.33 13.31 9.17
C ILE A 65 -6.08 14.02 8.66
N ALA A 66 -5.94 14.15 7.32
CA ALA A 66 -4.74 14.68 6.71
C ALA A 66 -4.51 16.17 6.96
N THR A 67 -5.57 16.92 7.30
CA THR A 67 -5.50 18.36 7.56
C THR A 67 -5.45 18.71 9.05
N GLN A 68 -5.33 17.71 9.93
CA GLN A 68 -5.12 17.95 11.36
C GLN A 68 -3.71 18.47 11.61
N TYR A 69 -3.56 19.30 12.64
CA TYR A 69 -2.29 19.89 13.04
C TYR A 69 -1.60 20.66 11.88
N ASP A 70 -0.34 20.59 11.86
CA ASP A 70 0.59 21.37 11.04
C ASP A 70 0.92 20.70 9.70
N HIS A 71 -0.04 20.22 8.95
CA HIS A 71 0.19 19.39 7.76
C HIS A 71 1.00 20.06 6.63
N GLU A 72 1.33 21.32 6.71
CA GLU A 72 2.16 22.07 5.75
C GLU A 72 3.15 23.02 6.42
N VAL A 73 3.59 22.73 7.64
CA VAL A 73 4.37 23.63 8.49
C VAL A 73 5.64 24.19 7.85
N GLN A 74 6.41 23.35 7.16
CA GLN A 74 7.70 23.74 6.61
C GLN A 74 7.61 24.43 5.25
N ALA A 75 6.41 24.57 4.67
CA ALA A 75 6.18 25.11 3.34
C ALA A 75 7.01 24.44 2.21
N THR A 76 7.49 23.21 2.44
CA THR A 76 8.31 22.45 1.48
C THR A 76 7.50 21.52 0.59
N SER A 77 6.18 21.41 0.81
CA SER A 77 5.30 20.51 0.06
C SER A 77 5.09 21.02 -1.37
N ILE A 78 5.60 20.28 -2.35
CA ILE A 78 5.43 20.57 -3.77
C ILE A 78 4.22 19.81 -4.32
N ILE A 79 4.08 18.51 -3.98
CA ILE A 79 2.87 17.75 -4.19
C ILE A 79 2.25 17.46 -2.84
N LYS A 80 1.11 18.08 -2.61
CA LYS A 80 0.36 17.95 -1.36
C LYS A 80 -0.40 16.63 -1.32
N PRO A 81 -0.74 16.11 -0.13
CA PRO A 81 -1.63 14.96 -0.01
C PRO A 81 -2.95 15.15 -0.73
N LEU A 82 -3.54 16.35 -0.62
CA LEU A 82 -4.79 16.74 -1.27
C LEU A 82 -4.46 17.57 -2.51
N GLN A 83 -4.78 17.05 -3.68
CA GLN A 83 -4.44 17.65 -4.97
C GLN A 83 -5.66 18.24 -5.68
N GLY A 84 -5.41 19.28 -6.46
CA GLY A 84 -6.39 19.96 -7.27
C GLY A 84 -7.45 20.72 -6.48
N GLU A 85 -8.33 21.42 -7.19
CA GLU A 85 -9.42 22.20 -6.59
C GLU A 85 -10.43 21.32 -5.84
N GLY A 86 -10.59 20.07 -6.27
CA GLY A 86 -11.45 19.09 -5.63
C GLY A 86 -10.86 18.43 -4.39
N ARG A 87 -9.62 18.77 -4.00
CA ARG A 87 -8.93 18.32 -2.78
C ARG A 87 -8.95 16.80 -2.61
N VAL A 88 -8.48 16.09 -3.64
CA VAL A 88 -8.47 14.62 -3.69
C VAL A 88 -7.10 14.08 -3.31
N PHE A 89 -7.07 12.98 -2.53
CA PHE A 89 -5.84 12.27 -2.23
C PHE A 89 -5.17 11.74 -3.49
N GLY A 90 -3.93 12.20 -3.72
CA GLY A 90 -3.04 11.65 -4.75
C GLY A 90 -2.40 10.33 -4.32
N ASN A 91 -1.57 9.78 -5.20
CA ASN A 91 -0.86 8.52 -4.95
C ASN A 91 0.37 8.68 -4.07
N ALA A 92 1.00 9.85 -4.12
CA ALA A 92 2.19 10.19 -3.37
C ALA A 92 2.17 11.67 -2.99
N THR A 93 3.01 12.03 -2.04
CA THR A 93 3.35 13.41 -1.71
C THR A 93 4.79 13.69 -2.09
N ALA A 94 5.13 14.95 -2.36
CA ALA A 94 6.52 15.34 -2.62
C ALA A 94 6.89 16.61 -1.87
N ILE A 95 8.07 16.59 -1.26
CA ILE A 95 8.65 17.72 -0.56
C ILE A 95 9.98 18.13 -1.21
N LYS A 96 10.32 19.40 -1.09
CA LYS A 96 11.60 19.97 -1.52
C LYS A 96 12.48 20.25 -0.28
N PRO A 97 13.41 19.34 0.07
CA PRO A 97 14.20 19.50 1.29
C PRO A 97 15.13 20.70 1.28
N LEU A 98 15.64 21.06 0.10
CA LEU A 98 16.52 22.20 -0.12
C LEU A 98 15.88 23.16 -1.14
N PHE A 99 15.68 24.41 -0.75
CA PHE A 99 14.98 25.39 -1.58
C PHE A 99 15.70 25.70 -2.90
N ASP A 100 17.03 25.61 -2.92
CA ASP A 100 17.87 25.91 -4.08
C ASP A 100 18.22 24.70 -4.95
N ASP A 101 17.74 23.48 -4.62
CA ASP A 101 17.96 22.27 -5.43
C ASP A 101 16.73 21.99 -6.32
N GLU A 102 16.98 21.48 -7.51
CA GLU A 102 15.96 20.95 -8.42
C GLU A 102 15.37 19.62 -7.97
N LYS A 103 16.03 18.94 -7.03
CA LYS A 103 15.58 17.65 -6.52
C LYS A 103 14.47 17.79 -5.51
N SER A 104 13.63 16.77 -5.48
CA SER A 104 12.62 16.59 -4.44
C SER A 104 12.56 15.14 -3.96
N ILE A 105 11.88 14.91 -2.84
CA ILE A 105 11.67 13.60 -2.26
C ILE A 105 10.18 13.30 -2.32
N ALA A 106 9.82 12.18 -2.94
CA ALA A 106 8.46 11.68 -2.98
C ALA A 106 8.27 10.55 -1.96
N LEU A 107 7.09 10.47 -1.36
CA LEU A 107 6.69 9.49 -0.37
C LEU A 107 5.36 8.86 -0.78
N SER A 108 5.25 7.54 -0.65
CA SER A 108 4.01 6.79 -0.87
C SER A 108 3.86 5.64 0.10
N GLN A 109 2.64 5.17 0.27
CA GLN A 109 2.31 4.03 1.13
C GLN A 109 1.25 3.16 0.47
N ALA A 110 1.29 1.85 0.78
CA ALA A 110 0.25 0.92 0.36
C ALA A 110 0.10 -0.26 1.34
N ALA A 111 -1.13 -0.72 1.54
CA ALA A 111 -1.46 -1.91 2.32
C ALA A 111 -2.72 -2.58 1.79
N TYR A 112 -2.72 -3.91 1.72
CA TYR A 112 -3.85 -4.72 1.25
C TYR A 112 -4.20 -5.86 2.21
N PRO A 113 -4.50 -5.58 3.50
CA PRO A 113 -4.75 -6.63 4.50
C PRO A 113 -5.90 -7.57 4.11
N GLN A 114 -6.80 -7.11 3.26
CA GLN A 114 -7.93 -7.91 2.79
C GLN A 114 -7.53 -9.13 1.96
N TYR A 115 -6.31 -9.19 1.43
CA TYR A 115 -5.80 -10.34 0.67
C TYR A 115 -5.07 -11.36 1.55
N ALA A 116 -4.75 -11.01 2.80
CA ALA A 116 -3.91 -11.83 3.68
C ALA A 116 -4.48 -13.21 3.99
N GLU A 117 -5.80 -13.33 4.13
CA GLU A 117 -6.47 -14.60 4.47
C GLU A 117 -6.51 -15.57 3.29
N THR A 118 -6.43 -15.08 2.06
CA THR A 118 -6.49 -15.89 0.84
C THR A 118 -5.11 -16.10 0.23
N ASN A 119 -4.30 -15.06 0.17
CA ASN A 119 -2.93 -15.14 -0.35
C ASN A 119 -2.02 -14.07 0.26
N PRO A 120 -1.30 -14.37 1.34
CA PRO A 120 -0.40 -13.42 1.99
C PRO A 120 0.81 -13.02 1.12
N TYR A 121 1.27 -13.88 0.21
CA TYR A 121 2.32 -13.56 -0.74
C TYR A 121 1.87 -12.46 -1.71
N ASP A 122 0.70 -12.62 -2.33
CA ASP A 122 0.16 -11.60 -3.25
C ASP A 122 -0.24 -10.32 -2.50
N MET A 123 -0.72 -10.42 -1.25
CA MET A 123 -0.94 -9.25 -0.40
C MET A 123 0.32 -8.39 -0.29
N ALA A 124 1.46 -9.00 0.05
CA ALA A 124 2.73 -8.31 0.20
C ALA A 124 3.24 -7.79 -1.15
N GLY A 125 3.15 -8.60 -2.21
CA GLY A 125 3.51 -8.20 -3.58
C GLY A 125 2.72 -7.00 -4.07
N CYS A 126 1.40 -6.98 -3.86
CA CYS A 126 0.54 -5.84 -4.21
C CYS A 126 0.90 -4.58 -3.40
N SER A 127 1.23 -4.72 -2.10
CA SER A 127 1.62 -3.59 -1.25
C SER A 127 2.94 -2.96 -1.74
N ILE A 128 3.95 -3.77 -2.04
CA ILE A 128 5.24 -3.30 -2.56
C ILE A 128 5.07 -2.65 -3.94
N ASP A 129 4.40 -3.36 -4.86
CA ASP A 129 4.17 -2.84 -6.22
C ASP A 129 3.43 -1.51 -6.22
N THR A 130 2.36 -1.39 -5.43
CA THR A 130 1.58 -0.15 -5.37
C THR A 130 2.37 1.00 -4.79
N ALA A 131 3.11 0.79 -3.68
CA ALA A 131 3.95 1.82 -3.10
C ALA A 131 5.04 2.28 -4.10
N TYR A 132 5.69 1.35 -4.79
CA TYR A 132 6.68 1.64 -5.83
C TYR A 132 6.06 2.37 -7.04
N LYS A 133 4.98 1.83 -7.60
CA LYS A 133 4.24 2.40 -8.73
C LYS A 133 3.83 3.84 -8.46
N ASN A 134 3.29 4.12 -7.28
CA ASN A 134 2.84 5.45 -6.91
C ASN A 134 3.96 6.48 -6.91
N LEU A 135 5.18 6.10 -6.52
CA LEU A 135 6.35 6.97 -6.65
C LEU A 135 6.70 7.23 -8.12
N ILE A 136 6.68 6.18 -8.96
CA ILE A 136 6.99 6.31 -10.39
C ILE A 136 6.00 7.23 -11.08
N VAL A 137 4.69 7.04 -10.85
CA VAL A 137 3.67 7.90 -11.47
C VAL A 137 3.69 9.33 -10.93
N SER A 138 4.34 9.57 -9.80
CA SER A 138 4.56 10.91 -9.25
C SER A 138 5.90 11.53 -9.69
N GLY A 139 6.71 10.83 -10.49
CA GLY A 139 7.93 11.35 -11.10
C GLY A 139 9.25 10.93 -10.47
N ALA A 140 9.22 9.98 -9.51
CA ALA A 140 10.45 9.49 -8.89
C ALA A 140 11.33 8.70 -9.87
N ASN A 141 12.64 8.78 -9.67
CA ASN A 141 13.62 8.00 -10.41
C ASN A 141 13.61 6.55 -9.94
N SER A 142 13.30 5.63 -10.83
CA SER A 142 13.19 4.19 -10.54
C SER A 142 14.44 3.55 -9.94
N LYS A 143 15.61 4.18 -10.11
CA LYS A 143 16.89 3.72 -9.55
C LYS A 143 17.20 4.30 -8.16
N LYS A 144 16.35 5.19 -7.64
CA LYS A 144 16.57 5.92 -6.40
C LYS A 144 15.35 5.79 -5.48
N ILE A 145 14.84 4.57 -5.34
CA ILE A 145 13.71 4.23 -4.49
C ILE A 145 14.19 3.26 -3.41
N ALA A 146 13.77 3.51 -2.19
CA ALA A 146 13.92 2.61 -1.06
C ALA A 146 12.56 2.39 -0.40
N ILE A 147 12.42 1.26 0.28
CA ILE A 147 11.18 0.88 0.96
C ILE A 147 11.44 0.55 2.42
N LEU A 148 10.39 0.60 3.23
CA LEU A 148 10.36 0.09 4.58
C LEU A 148 9.03 -0.65 4.80
N ASP A 149 9.11 -1.67 5.61
CA ASP A 149 7.97 -2.48 6.01
C ASP A 149 7.44 -2.06 7.38
N ASN A 150 6.17 -2.35 7.59
CA ASN A 150 5.53 -2.33 8.89
C ASN A 150 4.61 -3.55 8.97
N PHE A 151 5.12 -4.63 9.56
CA PHE A 151 4.33 -5.80 9.86
C PHE A 151 3.49 -5.54 11.11
N CYS A 152 2.18 -5.65 10.97
CA CYS A 152 1.24 -5.69 12.06
C CYS A 152 0.54 -7.05 12.03
N TRP A 153 0.94 -7.94 12.96
CA TRP A 153 0.56 -9.35 12.89
C TRP A 153 -0.09 -9.85 14.17
N CYS A 154 -0.99 -10.81 14.02
CA CYS A 154 -1.54 -11.58 15.11
C CYS A 154 -0.51 -12.58 15.66
N SER A 155 -0.92 -13.48 16.58
CA SER A 155 -0.03 -14.45 17.22
C SER A 155 0.70 -15.31 16.20
N SER A 156 2.01 -15.14 16.07
CA SER A 156 2.87 -15.90 15.15
C SER A 156 3.28 -17.28 15.68
N ASP A 157 2.87 -17.64 16.88
CA ASP A 157 2.97 -19.00 17.43
C ASP A 157 1.84 -19.93 16.89
N GLU A 158 0.81 -19.39 16.27
CA GLU A 158 -0.19 -20.16 15.56
C GLU A 158 0.34 -20.60 14.18
N PRO A 159 0.33 -21.90 13.85
CA PRO A 159 1.01 -22.42 12.67
C PRO A 159 0.53 -21.85 11.33
N ASP A 160 -0.74 -21.51 11.20
CA ASP A 160 -1.31 -20.88 10.02
C ASP A 160 -0.95 -19.39 9.92
N ARG A 161 -0.90 -18.67 11.05
CA ARG A 161 -0.46 -17.28 11.12
C ARG A 161 1.03 -17.12 10.83
N LEU A 162 1.84 -18.06 11.32
CA LEU A 162 3.25 -18.14 11.00
C LEU A 162 3.48 -18.46 9.51
N TYR A 163 2.67 -19.34 8.92
CA TYR A 163 2.72 -19.60 7.47
C TYR A 163 2.47 -18.31 6.68
N GLN A 164 1.43 -17.55 7.04
CA GLN A 164 1.10 -16.29 6.38
C GLN A 164 2.25 -15.28 6.50
N LEU A 165 2.88 -15.17 7.67
CA LEU A 165 4.04 -14.30 7.89
C LEU A 165 5.22 -14.69 7.00
N LYS A 166 5.53 -15.99 6.94
CA LYS A 166 6.59 -16.54 6.09
C LYS A 166 6.38 -16.22 4.60
N GLU A 167 5.15 -16.39 4.11
CA GLU A 167 4.84 -16.10 2.70
C GLU A 167 4.90 -14.60 2.40
N ALA A 168 4.44 -13.75 3.31
CA ALA A 168 4.58 -12.30 3.17
C ALA A 168 6.05 -11.86 3.17
N ALA A 169 6.87 -12.40 4.08
CA ALA A 169 8.30 -12.12 4.14
C ALA A 169 9.04 -12.61 2.87
N LYS A 170 8.64 -13.79 2.35
CA LYS A 170 9.16 -14.29 1.07
C LYS A 170 8.86 -13.33 -0.07
N ALA A 171 7.64 -12.80 -0.15
CA ALA A 171 7.29 -11.81 -1.16
C ALA A 171 8.10 -10.51 -0.99
N CYS A 172 8.36 -10.05 0.24
CA CYS A 172 9.24 -8.92 0.49
C CYS A 172 10.62 -9.11 -0.14
N TYR A 173 11.21 -10.30 0.05
CA TYR A 173 12.49 -10.63 -0.60
C TYR A 173 12.38 -10.64 -2.13
N ASP A 174 11.41 -11.39 -2.68
CA ASP A 174 11.29 -11.60 -4.13
C ASP A 174 11.05 -10.27 -4.88
N TYR A 175 10.17 -9.40 -4.35
CA TYR A 175 9.86 -8.11 -4.98
C TYR A 175 10.95 -7.06 -4.75
N ALA A 176 11.58 -7.00 -3.57
CA ALA A 176 12.69 -6.09 -3.33
C ALA A 176 13.87 -6.36 -4.28
N VAL A 177 14.20 -7.64 -4.48
CA VAL A 177 15.24 -8.06 -5.42
C VAL A 177 14.82 -7.75 -6.87
N ALA A 178 13.58 -8.08 -7.26
CA ALA A 178 13.10 -7.83 -8.62
C ALA A 178 13.08 -6.34 -8.97
N TYR A 179 12.67 -5.49 -8.03
CA TYR A 179 12.56 -4.03 -8.23
C TYR A 179 13.87 -3.29 -7.92
N GLN A 180 14.86 -4.00 -7.36
CA GLN A 180 16.13 -3.41 -6.92
C GLN A 180 15.92 -2.27 -5.92
N THR A 181 14.92 -2.43 -5.03
CA THR A 181 14.59 -1.48 -3.97
C THR A 181 14.98 -2.05 -2.63
N PRO A 182 15.99 -1.49 -1.94
CA PRO A 182 16.38 -1.99 -0.63
C PRO A 182 15.34 -1.65 0.44
N PHE A 183 15.15 -2.55 1.39
CA PHE A 183 14.56 -2.20 2.67
C PHE A 183 15.60 -1.42 3.48
N ILE A 184 15.29 -0.18 3.85
CA ILE A 184 16.19 0.69 4.63
C ILE A 184 15.79 0.78 6.11
N SER A 185 14.61 0.32 6.43
CA SER A 185 14.07 0.23 7.79
C SER A 185 12.93 -0.77 7.80
N GLY A 186 12.52 -1.18 8.98
CA GLY A 186 11.38 -2.05 9.19
C GLY A 186 10.86 -1.93 10.62
N LYS A 187 9.62 -2.33 10.83
CA LYS A 187 8.98 -2.37 12.13
C LYS A 187 8.05 -3.55 12.22
N ASP A 188 8.23 -4.37 13.24
CA ASP A 188 7.43 -5.57 13.48
C ASP A 188 6.58 -5.40 14.75
N SER A 189 5.28 -5.59 14.61
CA SER A 189 4.36 -5.73 15.73
C SER A 189 3.70 -7.10 15.64
N MET A 190 4.13 -8.01 16.49
CA MET A 190 3.56 -9.35 16.60
C MET A 190 2.62 -9.45 17.78
N PHE A 191 1.79 -10.50 17.81
CA PHE A 191 0.83 -10.77 18.88
C PHE A 191 -0.20 -9.66 19.10
N ASN A 192 -0.60 -8.98 18.03
CA ASN A 192 -1.65 -7.97 18.07
C ASN A 192 -3.04 -8.63 18.19
N ASP A 193 -3.27 -9.29 19.30
CA ASP A 193 -4.50 -9.98 19.65
C ASP A 193 -5.08 -9.38 20.93
N PHE A 194 -6.36 -9.06 20.90
CA PHE A 194 -7.09 -8.84 22.15
C PHE A 194 -7.47 -10.19 22.74
N LYS A 195 -7.13 -10.41 24.00
CA LYS A 195 -7.58 -11.58 24.80
C LYS A 195 -8.30 -11.05 26.03
N GLY A 196 -9.54 -11.48 26.22
CA GLY A 196 -10.38 -11.02 27.33
C GLY A 196 -11.64 -11.88 27.47
N PHE A 197 -12.65 -11.30 28.08
CA PHE A 197 -13.94 -11.96 28.29
C PHE A 197 -15.08 -11.12 27.74
N ASP A 198 -16.11 -11.75 27.24
CA ASP A 198 -17.35 -11.09 26.85
C ASP A 198 -18.21 -10.77 28.11
N LYS A 199 -19.37 -10.15 27.88
CA LYS A 199 -20.30 -9.77 28.95
C LYS A 199 -20.85 -10.95 29.75
N THR A 200 -20.68 -12.19 29.23
CA THR A 200 -21.12 -13.44 29.88
C THR A 200 -20.00 -14.15 30.65
N GLY A 201 -18.79 -13.59 30.65
CA GLY A 201 -17.59 -14.19 31.26
C GLY A 201 -16.92 -15.25 30.38
N LYS A 202 -17.33 -15.39 29.11
CA LYS A 202 -16.71 -16.32 28.15
C LYS A 202 -15.44 -15.70 27.58
N SER A 203 -14.36 -16.50 27.52
CA SER A 203 -13.10 -16.07 26.91
C SER A 203 -13.28 -15.70 25.44
N VAL A 204 -12.74 -14.56 25.04
CA VAL A 204 -12.76 -14.01 23.69
C VAL A 204 -11.34 -13.67 23.24
N LYS A 205 -10.99 -14.10 22.03
CA LYS A 205 -9.78 -13.66 21.32
C LYS A 205 -10.19 -12.95 20.04
N ILE A 206 -9.71 -11.72 19.85
CA ILE A 206 -9.90 -10.93 18.62
C ILE A 206 -8.52 -10.65 18.07
N SER A 207 -8.19 -11.26 16.93
CA SER A 207 -6.94 -11.04 16.22
C SER A 207 -7.11 -9.98 15.15
N ILE A 208 -6.10 -9.13 14.97
CA ILE A 208 -6.07 -8.25 13.79
C ILE A 208 -5.89 -9.09 12.51
N PRO A 209 -6.40 -8.65 11.36
CA PRO A 209 -6.00 -9.23 10.09
C PRO A 209 -4.49 -9.07 9.90
N PRO A 210 -3.78 -10.10 9.41
CA PRO A 210 -2.38 -9.97 9.03
C PRO A 210 -2.22 -8.79 8.06
N THR A 211 -1.38 -7.83 8.43
CA THR A 211 -1.23 -6.56 7.70
C THR A 211 0.23 -6.28 7.44
N LEU A 212 0.56 -5.99 6.19
CA LEU A 212 1.84 -5.43 5.78
C LEU A 212 1.59 -4.06 5.14
N LEU A 213 2.05 -3.01 5.81
CA LEU A 213 2.12 -1.67 5.26
C LEU A 213 3.51 -1.45 4.68
N ILE A 214 3.59 -1.14 3.41
CA ILE A 214 4.84 -0.71 2.76
C ILE A 214 4.81 0.80 2.62
N SER A 215 5.84 1.45 3.16
CA SER A 215 6.15 2.83 2.85
C SER A 215 7.32 2.89 1.89
N SER A 216 7.31 3.82 0.97
CA SER A 216 8.35 4.01 -0.02
C SER A 216 8.80 5.47 -0.08
N ILE A 217 10.10 5.66 -0.29
CA ILE A 217 10.72 6.96 -0.48
C ILE A 217 11.51 6.94 -1.78
N GLY A 218 11.38 8.00 -2.58
CA GLY A 218 12.07 8.10 -3.86
C GLY A 218 12.55 9.50 -4.13
N VAL A 219 13.70 9.60 -4.81
CA VAL A 219 14.24 10.89 -5.27
C VAL A 219 13.65 11.21 -6.62
N VAL A 220 13.13 12.42 -6.77
CA VAL A 220 12.76 13.03 -8.05
C VAL A 220 13.93 13.91 -8.47
N ASP A 221 14.53 13.63 -9.63
CA ASP A 221 15.75 14.30 -10.08
C ASP A 221 15.53 15.77 -10.42
N LYS A 222 14.34 16.13 -10.93
CA LYS A 222 13.96 17.51 -11.26
C LYS A 222 12.50 17.74 -10.92
N ILE A 223 12.16 18.90 -10.40
CA ILE A 223 10.78 19.29 -10.09
C ILE A 223 9.88 19.19 -11.34
N SER A 224 10.42 19.47 -12.53
CA SER A 224 9.69 19.33 -13.79
C SER A 224 9.25 17.89 -14.14
N HIS A 225 9.79 16.88 -13.46
CA HIS A 225 9.36 15.50 -13.61
C HIS A 225 8.19 15.12 -12.69
N LEU A 226 7.79 16.00 -11.76
CA LEU A 226 6.66 15.76 -10.89
C LEU A 226 5.36 15.74 -11.68
N THR A 227 4.55 14.72 -11.44
CA THR A 227 3.27 14.53 -12.12
C THR A 227 2.13 14.65 -11.11
N LYS A 228 1.11 15.43 -11.44
CA LYS A 228 -0.11 15.63 -10.64
C LYS A 228 -1.23 14.73 -11.14
N ILE A 229 -2.29 14.60 -10.35
CA ILE A 229 -3.49 13.83 -10.74
C ILE A 229 -4.53 14.66 -11.49
N THR A 230 -4.26 15.92 -11.78
CA THR A 230 -5.18 16.88 -12.40
C THR A 230 -4.89 17.00 -13.89
N PRO A 231 -5.71 16.38 -14.77
CA PRO A 231 -5.59 16.57 -16.23
C PRO A 231 -6.03 17.97 -16.66
N ASP A 232 -5.54 18.38 -17.82
CA ASP A 232 -5.95 19.61 -18.50
C ASP A 232 -7.06 19.33 -19.52
N ASP A 233 -7.73 20.41 -20.01
CA ASP A 233 -8.75 20.28 -21.04
C ASP A 233 -8.12 19.82 -22.37
N GLY A 234 -8.72 18.81 -22.97
CA GLY A 234 -8.22 18.22 -24.22
C GLY A 234 -7.19 17.10 -24.02
N ASP A 235 -6.78 16.81 -22.79
CA ASP A 235 -5.89 15.66 -22.51
C ASP A 235 -6.56 14.35 -22.90
N ILE A 236 -5.75 13.42 -23.44
CA ILE A 236 -6.16 12.05 -23.73
C ILE A 236 -5.79 11.15 -22.56
N LEU A 237 -6.79 10.45 -22.02
CA LEU A 237 -6.60 9.51 -20.93
C LEU A 237 -6.25 8.13 -21.47
N LEU A 238 -5.10 7.60 -21.06
CA LEU A 238 -4.61 6.27 -21.43
C LEU A 238 -4.51 5.38 -20.20
N VAL A 239 -4.88 4.10 -20.34
CA VAL A 239 -4.64 3.07 -19.32
C VAL A 239 -3.39 2.28 -19.70
N LEU A 240 -2.37 2.32 -18.83
CA LEU A 240 -1.15 1.54 -19.00
C LEU A 240 -1.23 0.25 -18.19
N GLY A 241 -1.09 -0.89 -18.86
CA GLY A 241 -1.17 -2.22 -18.28
C GLY A 241 -2.43 -2.98 -18.71
N ASN A 242 -2.56 -4.20 -18.20
CA ASN A 242 -3.66 -5.09 -18.55
C ASN A 242 -4.69 -5.18 -17.43
N THR A 243 -5.96 -5.01 -17.76
CA THR A 243 -7.07 -5.29 -16.84
C THR A 243 -7.40 -6.77 -16.87
N ARG A 244 -7.55 -7.40 -15.69
CA ARG A 244 -7.83 -8.82 -15.53
C ARG A 244 -9.03 -9.05 -14.62
N ASN A 245 -9.60 -10.27 -14.67
CA ASN A 245 -10.64 -10.65 -13.72
C ASN A 245 -10.03 -11.02 -12.35
N GLU A 246 -9.66 -10.02 -11.58
CA GLU A 246 -8.97 -10.12 -10.29
C GLU A 246 -9.73 -9.31 -9.22
N LEU A 247 -10.99 -9.69 -8.97
CA LEU A 247 -11.90 -8.96 -8.08
C LEU A 247 -12.02 -9.58 -6.68
N GLN A 248 -11.43 -10.77 -6.44
CA GLN A 248 -11.54 -11.43 -5.15
C GLN A 248 -10.96 -10.54 -4.04
N ASP A 249 -11.67 -10.45 -2.92
CA ASP A 249 -11.34 -9.62 -1.75
C ASP A 249 -11.17 -8.10 -2.04
N SER A 250 -11.49 -7.66 -3.27
CA SER A 250 -11.48 -6.24 -3.60
C SER A 250 -12.59 -5.47 -2.86
N VAL A 251 -12.47 -4.15 -2.79
CA VAL A 251 -13.53 -3.29 -2.25
C VAL A 251 -14.82 -3.48 -3.06
N TYR A 252 -14.71 -3.64 -4.38
CA TYR A 252 -15.86 -3.92 -5.24
C TYR A 252 -16.55 -5.22 -4.84
N SER A 253 -15.80 -6.31 -4.67
CA SER A 253 -16.39 -7.61 -4.32
C SER A 253 -17.09 -7.61 -2.97
N LYS A 254 -16.58 -6.86 -2.01
CA LYS A 254 -17.17 -6.73 -0.67
C LYS A 254 -18.49 -5.96 -0.66
N ILE A 255 -18.62 -4.94 -1.49
CA ILE A 255 -19.79 -4.05 -1.54
C ILE A 255 -20.85 -4.55 -2.53
N ILE A 256 -20.41 -4.94 -3.72
CA ILE A 256 -21.28 -5.29 -4.85
C ILE A 256 -21.44 -6.81 -4.99
N GLY A 257 -20.37 -7.55 -4.73
CA GLY A 257 -20.27 -8.99 -4.95
C GLY A 257 -19.62 -9.34 -6.30
N TYR A 258 -19.30 -10.61 -6.49
CA TYR A 258 -18.77 -11.19 -7.73
C TYR A 258 -19.09 -12.68 -7.78
N GLU A 259 -19.15 -13.27 -8.96
CA GLU A 259 -19.49 -14.69 -9.12
C GLU A 259 -18.27 -15.60 -8.92
N LYS A 260 -17.18 -15.31 -9.60
CA LYS A 260 -15.90 -16.04 -9.54
C LYS A 260 -14.76 -15.13 -9.98
N SER A 261 -13.70 -15.05 -9.19
CA SER A 261 -12.53 -14.25 -9.51
C SER A 261 -11.31 -14.74 -8.74
N LYS A 262 -10.16 -14.10 -8.94
CA LYS A 262 -8.90 -14.31 -8.24
C LYS A 262 -8.50 -13.03 -7.52
N ASN A 263 -7.58 -13.15 -6.56
CA ASN A 263 -6.87 -11.98 -6.02
C ASN A 263 -5.96 -11.39 -7.10
N PRO A 264 -5.71 -10.08 -7.05
CA PRO A 264 -4.70 -9.46 -7.90
C PRO A 264 -3.33 -10.11 -7.72
N VAL A 265 -2.66 -10.35 -8.86
CA VAL A 265 -1.29 -10.91 -8.89
C VAL A 265 -0.39 -9.97 -9.67
N VAL A 266 0.70 -9.56 -9.06
CA VAL A 266 1.68 -8.68 -9.72
C VAL A 266 2.72 -9.51 -10.47
N ASN A 267 2.82 -9.29 -11.79
CA ASN A 267 3.96 -9.74 -12.57
C ASN A 267 5.04 -8.65 -12.55
N SER A 268 6.08 -8.84 -11.73
CA SER A 268 7.13 -7.85 -11.51
C SER A 268 7.88 -7.44 -12.79
N LYS A 269 8.09 -8.37 -13.74
CA LYS A 269 8.78 -8.08 -15.01
C LYS A 269 7.95 -7.15 -15.89
N ASP A 270 6.66 -7.45 -16.07
CA ASP A 270 5.75 -6.64 -16.87
C ASP A 270 5.51 -5.28 -16.21
N ALA A 271 5.34 -5.25 -14.90
CA ALA A 271 5.21 -4.04 -14.11
C ALA A 271 6.41 -3.11 -14.30
N LEU A 272 7.64 -3.61 -14.08
CA LEU A 272 8.86 -2.83 -14.26
C LEU A 272 9.05 -2.32 -15.69
N ARG A 273 8.69 -3.12 -16.71
CA ARG A 273 8.73 -2.66 -18.10
C ARG A 273 7.81 -1.47 -18.32
N THR A 274 6.57 -1.56 -17.79
CA THR A 274 5.58 -0.47 -17.86
C THR A 274 6.06 0.77 -17.13
N TYR A 275 6.59 0.62 -15.93
CA TYR A 275 7.07 1.74 -15.11
C TYR A 275 8.28 2.46 -15.74
N ARG A 276 9.23 1.72 -16.30
CA ARG A 276 10.39 2.29 -17.00
C ARG A 276 9.97 3.04 -18.27
N ASN A 277 8.97 2.55 -18.98
CA ASN A 277 8.45 3.25 -20.16
C ASN A 277 7.69 4.51 -19.76
N PHE A 278 6.88 4.46 -18.70
CA PHE A 278 6.24 5.64 -18.13
C PHE A 278 7.28 6.69 -17.70
N GLU A 279 8.29 6.28 -16.94
CA GLU A 279 9.38 7.20 -16.50
C GLU A 279 10.08 7.89 -17.69
N LYS A 280 10.34 7.14 -18.76
CA LYS A 280 10.92 7.72 -19.99
C LYS A 280 10.00 8.76 -20.62
N ALA A 281 8.71 8.44 -20.78
CA ALA A 281 7.72 9.35 -21.36
C ALA A 281 7.55 10.60 -20.48
N ASN A 282 7.54 10.44 -19.16
CA ASN A 282 7.46 11.55 -18.22
C ASN A 282 8.68 12.50 -18.32
N LYS A 283 9.89 11.95 -18.39
CA LYS A 283 11.12 12.74 -18.59
C LYS A 283 11.17 13.50 -19.91
N LEU A 284 10.43 13.05 -20.92
CA LEU A 284 10.27 13.74 -22.21
C LEU A 284 9.19 14.83 -22.16
N GLY A 285 8.49 15.01 -21.02
CA GLY A 285 7.42 16.00 -20.88
C GLY A 285 6.14 15.66 -21.63
N ILE A 286 5.93 14.38 -21.97
CA ILE A 286 4.73 13.92 -22.70
C ILE A 286 3.55 13.70 -21.74
N ILE A 287 3.81 13.50 -20.46
CA ILE A 287 2.81 13.18 -19.45
C ILE A 287 2.42 14.43 -18.69
N ASN A 288 1.18 14.91 -18.86
CA ASN A 288 0.66 16.06 -18.10
C ASN A 288 0.17 15.67 -16.72
N SER A 289 -0.54 14.53 -16.64
CA SER A 289 -1.10 14.03 -15.37
C SER A 289 -1.08 12.51 -15.34
N ALA A 290 -1.04 11.95 -14.15
CA ALA A 290 -1.08 10.51 -13.97
C ALA A 290 -1.62 10.12 -12.60
N ILE A 291 -2.27 8.95 -12.52
CA ILE A 291 -2.72 8.34 -11.28
C ILE A 291 -2.43 6.83 -11.29
N GLY A 292 -1.89 6.32 -10.21
CA GLY A 292 -1.75 4.87 -10.02
C GLY A 292 -3.11 4.25 -9.71
N ILE A 293 -3.46 3.18 -10.41
CA ILE A 293 -4.69 2.44 -10.14
C ILE A 293 -4.47 1.57 -8.90
N ASP A 294 -5.29 1.74 -7.88
CA ASP A 294 -5.25 0.99 -6.62
C ASP A 294 -6.67 0.61 -6.15
N LEU A 295 -7.01 0.84 -4.87
CA LEU A 295 -8.32 0.53 -4.29
C LEU A 295 -9.46 1.16 -5.11
N GLY A 296 -10.38 0.31 -5.55
CA GLY A 296 -11.53 0.70 -6.36
C GLY A 296 -11.31 0.64 -7.88
N GLY A 297 -10.08 0.38 -8.32
CA GLY A 297 -9.74 0.14 -9.73
C GLY A 297 -9.86 1.38 -10.62
N ILE A 298 -9.96 1.16 -11.93
CA ILE A 298 -10.00 2.22 -12.96
C ILE A 298 -11.12 3.22 -12.68
N GLY A 299 -12.33 2.76 -12.34
CA GLY A 299 -13.48 3.65 -12.10
C GLY A 299 -13.21 4.68 -11.01
N ILE A 300 -12.59 4.28 -9.91
CA ILE A 300 -12.21 5.22 -8.83
C ILE A 300 -11.04 6.10 -9.24
N ALA A 301 -10.03 5.55 -9.92
CA ALA A 301 -8.87 6.33 -10.36
C ALA A 301 -9.30 7.50 -11.26
N VAL A 302 -10.09 7.23 -12.31
CA VAL A 302 -10.56 8.29 -13.22
C VAL A 302 -11.51 9.26 -12.54
N THR A 303 -12.37 8.78 -11.63
CA THR A 303 -13.25 9.66 -10.84
C THR A 303 -12.44 10.60 -9.94
N LYS A 304 -11.35 10.10 -9.33
CA LYS A 304 -10.43 10.95 -8.57
C LYS A 304 -9.82 12.06 -9.43
N MET A 305 -9.40 11.75 -10.66
CA MET A 305 -8.86 12.75 -11.57
C MET A 305 -9.92 13.81 -11.95
N ALA A 306 -11.15 13.39 -12.27
CA ALA A 306 -12.25 14.28 -12.58
C ALA A 306 -12.60 15.22 -11.41
N ILE A 307 -12.72 14.67 -10.19
CA ILE A 307 -13.00 15.46 -8.98
C ILE A 307 -11.86 16.43 -8.69
N ALA A 308 -10.61 15.96 -8.74
CA ALA A 308 -9.44 16.78 -8.46
C ALA A 308 -9.33 17.99 -9.38
N SER A 309 -9.60 17.81 -10.67
CA SER A 309 -9.55 18.87 -11.68
C SER A 309 -10.86 19.66 -11.84
N LYS A 310 -11.96 19.20 -11.22
CA LYS A 310 -13.34 19.68 -11.45
C LYS A 310 -13.72 19.68 -12.94
N LYS A 311 -13.29 18.67 -13.68
CA LYS A 311 -13.53 18.49 -15.10
C LYS A 311 -14.33 17.23 -15.37
N GLY A 312 -15.09 17.24 -16.49
CA GLY A 312 -15.75 16.04 -17.01
C GLY A 312 -14.75 15.13 -17.72
N LEU A 313 -15.04 13.83 -17.75
CA LEU A 313 -14.26 12.83 -18.49
C LEU A 313 -15.22 12.01 -19.37
N THR A 314 -14.82 11.74 -20.59
CA THR A 314 -15.45 10.75 -21.47
C THR A 314 -14.54 9.53 -21.56
N ILE A 315 -15.05 8.36 -21.22
CA ILE A 315 -14.27 7.12 -21.19
C ILE A 315 -14.93 6.12 -22.11
N ASP A 316 -14.19 5.64 -23.09
CA ASP A 316 -14.53 4.49 -23.91
C ASP A 316 -13.78 3.27 -23.39
N LEU A 317 -14.50 2.20 -23.05
CA LEU A 317 -13.97 0.93 -22.56
C LEU A 317 -14.17 -0.21 -23.56
N SER A 318 -14.53 0.11 -24.82
CA SER A 318 -14.71 -0.88 -25.88
C SER A 318 -13.39 -1.55 -26.31
#